data_39597868656cd6c84142407e8c7edafd
#
_entry.id   39597868656cd6c84142407e8c7edafd
#
_cell.length_a   1.000
_cell.length_b   1.000
_cell.length_c   1.000
_cell.angle_alpha   90.00
_cell.angle_beta   90.00
_cell.angle_gamma   90.00
#
_symmetry.space_group_name_H-M   'P 1'
#
loop_
_entity.id
_entity.type
_entity.pdbx_description
1 polymer ?
#
loop_
_entity_poly.entity_id
_entity_poly.type
_entity_poly.pdbx_seq_one_letter_code
_entity_poly.pdbx_strand_id
1 'polypeptide(L)'
;MKKIILILLCFPLLVLSQDEKRLALVIGNANYDKGPLNNPVNDALLMAQTLDSLDFDVILDTNISNKENFIRTIREFGNKRSDYDVAFVYYAGHGIQVGAENFLLPTKVNFETEYDVMDFGVSMQNIMRYLTGMTNQVNILVLDACRDNPFEGNWNKTRSLKGGGLAKMPPPTGSLIAFSTDAGNTAADGDGKNSVYCQSLCKNIMIKNTSLDQVFRNVRSDVLNI
;
A
#
# COMPACT_ATOMS: atom_id res chain seq x y z
N MET A 1 67.27 13.49 -28.34
CA MET A 1 66.04 12.66 -28.10
C MET A 1 65.32 13.21 -26.90
N LYS A 2 64.20 13.94 -27.09
CA LYS A 2 63.36 14.50 -25.98
C LYS A 2 62.41 13.43 -25.49
N LYS A 3 62.52 13.02 -24.21
CA LYS A 3 61.58 12.09 -23.57
C LYS A 3 60.33 12.91 -23.15
N ILE A 4 59.18 12.65 -23.77
CA ILE A 4 57.88 13.17 -23.34
C ILE A 4 57.40 12.31 -22.20
N ILE A 5 57.34 12.86 -20.96
CA ILE A 5 56.72 12.21 -19.81
C ILE A 5 55.22 12.50 -19.89
N LEU A 6 54.42 11.47 -20.22
CA LEU A 6 52.96 11.54 -20.19
C LEU A 6 52.52 11.35 -18.73
N ILE A 7 52.15 12.48 -18.08
CA ILE A 7 51.54 12.44 -16.72
C ILE A 7 50.08 12.07 -16.92
N LEU A 8 49.74 10.80 -16.60
CA LEU A 8 48.38 10.30 -16.55
C LEU A 8 47.72 10.87 -15.27
N LEU A 9 46.92 11.93 -15.42
CA LEU A 9 46.14 12.51 -14.34
C LEU A 9 44.98 11.53 -14.05
N CYS A 10 45.14 10.64 -13.05
CA CYS A 10 44.04 9.89 -12.47
C CYS A 10 43.16 10.87 -11.69
N PHE A 11 42.14 11.42 -12.35
CA PHE A 11 41.03 12.05 -11.65
C PHE A 11 40.23 10.96 -10.94
N PRO A 12 40.06 11.01 -9.59
CA PRO A 12 39.12 10.13 -8.94
C PRO A 12 37.73 10.51 -9.46
N LEU A 13 37.09 9.60 -10.22
CA LEU A 13 35.66 9.64 -10.49
C LEU A 13 34.95 9.53 -9.13
N LEU A 14 34.63 10.67 -8.52
CA LEU A 14 33.64 10.72 -7.46
C LEU A 14 32.31 10.28 -8.09
N VAL A 15 32.02 8.99 -7.97
CA VAL A 15 30.67 8.48 -8.20
C VAL A 15 29.82 9.11 -7.08
N LEU A 16 29.20 10.25 -7.38
CA LEU A 16 28.12 10.78 -6.56
C LEU A 16 27.02 9.72 -6.60
N SER A 17 26.95 8.89 -5.56
CA SER A 17 25.77 8.10 -5.29
C SER A 17 24.64 9.11 -5.16
N GLN A 18 23.77 9.17 -6.14
CA GLN A 18 22.55 9.96 -6.05
C GLN A 18 21.71 9.26 -4.99
N ASP A 19 21.40 9.93 -3.88
CA ASP A 19 20.57 9.36 -2.83
C ASP A 19 19.21 8.98 -3.43
N GLU A 20 18.81 7.74 -3.25
CA GLU A 20 17.53 7.19 -3.73
C GLU A 20 16.37 7.96 -3.09
N LYS A 21 15.55 8.60 -3.89
CA LYS A 21 14.37 9.33 -3.44
C LYS A 21 13.19 8.38 -3.25
N ARG A 22 12.53 8.48 -2.10
CA ARG A 22 11.47 7.57 -1.69
C ARG A 22 10.20 8.34 -1.35
N LEU A 23 9.07 7.92 -1.93
CA LEU A 23 7.75 8.51 -1.70
C LEU A 23 6.81 7.45 -1.13
N ALA A 24 6.05 7.81 -0.09
CA ALA A 24 5.02 6.96 0.45
C ALA A 24 3.63 7.60 0.41
N LEU A 25 2.62 6.79 0.11
CA LEU A 25 1.21 7.08 0.33
C LEU A 25 0.69 6.11 1.38
N VAL A 26 0.24 6.64 2.52
CA VAL A 26 -0.25 5.85 3.65
C VAL A 26 -1.68 6.27 3.96
N ILE A 27 -2.63 5.33 3.89
CA ILE A 27 -4.04 5.58 4.12
C ILE A 27 -4.58 4.60 5.15
N GLY A 28 -5.26 5.13 6.20
CA GLY A 28 -5.93 4.33 7.23
C GLY A 28 -7.38 4.75 7.43
N ASN A 29 -8.33 3.92 7.01
CA ASN A 29 -9.75 4.17 7.14
C ASN A 29 -10.38 3.24 8.18
N ALA A 30 -10.88 3.80 9.29
CA ALA A 30 -11.45 3.06 10.42
C ALA A 30 -12.89 3.48 10.77
N ASN A 31 -13.20 4.78 10.70
CA ASN A 31 -14.46 5.35 11.22
C ASN A 31 -15.61 5.21 10.22
N TYR A 32 -15.87 3.99 9.76
CA TYR A 32 -17.02 3.71 8.89
C TYR A 32 -18.32 3.83 9.68
N ASP A 33 -19.37 4.37 9.06
CA ASP A 33 -20.70 4.45 9.67
C ASP A 33 -21.33 3.07 9.86
N LYS A 34 -20.99 2.11 8.99
CA LYS A 34 -21.32 0.69 9.12
C LYS A 34 -20.03 -0.14 9.11
N GLY A 35 -19.86 -1.01 10.11
CA GLY A 35 -18.66 -1.85 10.23
C GLY A 35 -17.39 -1.05 10.56
N PRO A 36 -17.36 -0.23 11.64
CA PRO A 36 -16.14 0.46 12.05
C PRO A 36 -15.03 -0.55 12.38
N LEU A 37 -13.79 -0.15 12.12
CA LEU A 37 -12.58 -0.93 12.38
C LEU A 37 -11.77 -0.29 13.51
N ASN A 38 -11.01 -1.10 14.26
CA ASN A 38 -10.25 -0.61 15.40
C ASN A 38 -8.83 -0.11 15.02
N ASN A 39 -8.15 -0.83 14.16
CA ASN A 39 -6.71 -0.70 13.97
C ASN A 39 -6.24 0.18 12.80
N PRO A 40 -6.99 0.37 11.68
CA PRO A 40 -6.44 0.97 10.46
C PRO A 40 -5.79 2.34 10.62
N VAL A 41 -6.35 3.21 11.48
CA VAL A 41 -5.76 4.54 11.73
C VAL A 41 -4.45 4.41 12.49
N ASN A 42 -4.39 3.55 13.51
CA ASN A 42 -3.16 3.30 14.27
C ASN A 42 -2.09 2.65 13.40
N ASP A 43 -2.49 1.72 12.52
CA ASP A 43 -1.60 1.06 11.58
C ASP A 43 -1.01 2.04 10.56
N ALA A 44 -1.84 2.93 10.02
CA ALA A 44 -1.37 3.97 9.13
C ALA A 44 -0.38 4.93 9.82
N LEU A 45 -0.63 5.30 11.07
CA LEU A 45 0.28 6.14 11.85
C LEU A 45 1.62 5.44 12.12
N LEU A 46 1.59 4.15 12.52
CA LEU A 46 2.80 3.36 12.74
C LEU A 46 3.60 3.19 11.46
N MET A 47 2.92 2.87 10.35
CA MET A 47 3.55 2.71 9.04
C MET A 47 4.16 4.02 8.56
N ALA A 48 3.46 5.14 8.70
CA ALA A 48 3.96 6.45 8.32
C ALA A 48 5.23 6.83 9.09
N GLN A 49 5.25 6.64 10.42
CA GLN A 49 6.43 6.87 11.25
C GLN A 49 7.59 5.95 10.86
N THR A 50 7.31 4.69 10.55
CA THR A 50 8.32 3.73 10.11
C THR A 50 8.95 4.15 8.78
N LEU A 51 8.13 4.53 7.80
CA LEU A 51 8.60 4.95 6.49
C LEU A 51 9.36 6.29 6.54
N ASP A 52 8.91 7.25 7.35
CA ASP A 52 9.61 8.51 7.61
C ASP A 52 11.02 8.24 8.18
N SER A 53 11.16 7.29 9.12
CA SER A 53 12.47 6.88 9.66
C SER A 53 13.39 6.18 8.65
N LEU A 54 12.87 5.80 7.49
CA LEU A 54 13.56 5.21 6.34
C LEU A 54 13.73 6.20 5.18
N ASP A 55 13.65 7.49 5.47
CA ASP A 55 13.84 8.60 4.52
C ASP A 55 12.81 8.61 3.37
N PHE A 56 11.57 8.20 3.64
CA PHE A 56 10.45 8.41 2.71
C PHE A 56 9.80 9.77 2.95
N ASP A 57 9.49 10.48 1.87
CA ASP A 57 8.51 11.57 1.90
C ASP A 57 7.10 10.97 2.03
N VAL A 58 6.44 11.17 3.18
CA VAL A 58 5.18 10.49 3.50
C VAL A 58 3.98 11.40 3.28
N ILE A 59 3.03 10.95 2.47
CA ILE A 59 1.67 11.48 2.39
C ILE A 59 0.79 10.58 3.22
N LEU A 60 0.33 11.07 4.37
CA LEU A 60 -0.56 10.35 5.30
C LEU A 60 -1.95 10.96 5.28
N ASP A 61 -2.98 10.13 5.08
CA ASP A 61 -4.38 10.53 5.21
C ASP A 61 -5.17 9.45 5.97
N THR A 62 -6.14 9.87 6.78
CA THR A 62 -6.92 8.95 7.60
C THR A 62 -8.41 9.28 7.59
N ASN A 63 -9.24 8.25 7.67
CA ASN A 63 -10.69 8.38 7.73
C ASN A 63 -11.25 9.22 6.57
N ILE A 64 -10.78 8.96 5.37
CA ILE A 64 -11.20 9.69 4.17
C ILE A 64 -12.71 9.48 3.95
N SER A 65 -13.45 10.57 3.97
CA SER A 65 -14.93 10.54 4.10
C SER A 65 -15.65 10.15 2.81
N ASN A 66 -15.12 10.51 1.64
CA ASN A 66 -15.79 10.31 0.35
C ASN A 66 -14.78 10.08 -0.78
N LYS A 67 -15.30 9.66 -1.93
CA LYS A 67 -14.52 9.36 -3.15
C LYS A 67 -13.69 10.55 -3.63
N GLU A 68 -14.24 11.76 -3.59
CA GLU A 68 -13.55 12.96 -4.09
C GLU A 68 -12.28 13.26 -3.27
N ASN A 69 -12.40 13.23 -1.96
CA ASN A 69 -11.26 13.40 -1.06
C ASN A 69 -10.21 12.31 -1.27
N PHE A 70 -10.66 11.05 -1.42
CA PHE A 70 -9.76 9.93 -1.66
C PHE A 70 -8.98 10.10 -2.97
N ILE A 71 -9.67 10.45 -4.06
CA ILE A 71 -9.03 10.71 -5.36
C ILE A 71 -8.07 11.91 -5.27
N ARG A 72 -8.38 12.93 -4.47
CA ARG A 72 -7.47 14.06 -4.23
C ARG A 72 -6.16 13.60 -3.60
N THR A 73 -6.21 12.79 -2.55
CA THR A 73 -5.02 12.23 -1.89
C THR A 73 -4.19 11.36 -2.84
N ILE A 74 -4.85 10.48 -3.63
CA ILE A 74 -4.16 9.68 -4.66
C ILE A 74 -3.51 10.57 -5.73
N ARG A 75 -4.17 11.64 -6.13
CA ARG A 75 -3.62 12.59 -7.12
C ARG A 75 -2.43 13.36 -6.59
N GLU A 76 -2.44 13.75 -5.32
CA GLU A 76 -1.29 14.38 -4.68
C GLU A 76 -0.06 13.49 -4.76
N PHE A 77 -0.20 12.21 -4.40
CA PHE A 77 0.85 11.20 -4.57
C PHE A 77 1.27 11.07 -6.04
N GLY A 78 0.30 10.91 -6.94
CA GLY A 78 0.57 10.72 -8.36
C GLY A 78 1.32 11.88 -9.02
N ASN A 79 1.04 13.11 -8.60
CA ASN A 79 1.72 14.30 -9.10
C ASN A 79 3.21 14.38 -8.71
N LYS A 80 3.57 13.76 -7.58
CA LYS A 80 4.96 13.72 -7.10
C LYS A 80 5.71 12.48 -7.61
N ARG A 81 5.02 11.42 -7.97
CA ARG A 81 5.57 10.07 -8.18
C ARG A 81 6.75 10.01 -9.16
N SER A 82 6.72 10.83 -10.22
CA SER A 82 7.77 10.84 -11.27
C SER A 82 9.15 11.28 -10.76
N ASP A 83 9.21 12.00 -9.65
CA ASP A 83 10.43 12.59 -9.10
C ASP A 83 11.14 11.67 -8.08
N TYR A 84 10.62 10.43 -7.91
CA TYR A 84 11.08 9.47 -6.90
C TYR A 84 11.41 8.11 -7.52
N ASP A 85 12.45 7.47 -6.99
CA ASP A 85 12.94 6.17 -7.45
C ASP A 85 12.10 5.03 -6.87
N VAL A 86 11.66 5.16 -5.61
CA VAL A 86 10.85 4.17 -4.90
C VAL A 86 9.51 4.76 -4.48
N ALA A 87 8.44 4.01 -4.70
CA ALA A 87 7.13 4.31 -4.15
C ALA A 87 6.64 3.19 -3.24
N PHE A 88 6.12 3.57 -2.09
CA PHE A 88 5.44 2.68 -1.15
C PHE A 88 4.00 3.14 -0.97
N VAL A 89 3.03 2.28 -1.24
CA VAL A 89 1.62 2.55 -0.99
C VAL A 89 1.12 1.57 0.06
N TYR A 90 0.60 2.08 1.16
CA TYR A 90 -0.04 1.31 2.22
C TYR A 90 -1.49 1.74 2.37
N TYR A 91 -2.38 0.78 2.38
CA TYR A 91 -3.78 1.00 2.68
C TYR A 91 -4.25 0.01 3.75
N ALA A 92 -4.85 0.54 4.82
CA ALA A 92 -5.57 -0.21 5.84
C ALA A 92 -7.03 0.25 5.90
N GLY A 93 -7.99 -0.69 5.82
CA GLY A 93 -9.42 -0.37 5.81
C GLY A 93 -10.25 -1.40 5.05
N HIS A 94 -11.51 -1.06 4.79
CA HIS A 94 -12.37 -1.92 3.98
C HIS A 94 -12.01 -1.89 2.51
N GLY A 95 -11.89 -3.09 1.92
CA GLY A 95 -11.73 -3.28 0.49
C GLY A 95 -12.72 -4.33 -0.02
N ILE A 96 -13.33 -4.08 -1.16
CA ILE A 96 -14.34 -4.97 -1.76
C ILE A 96 -14.01 -5.22 -3.23
N GLN A 97 -14.21 -6.46 -3.65
CA GLN A 97 -14.20 -6.84 -5.05
C GLN A 97 -15.62 -6.77 -5.63
N VAL A 98 -15.78 -6.05 -6.73
CA VAL A 98 -16.99 -6.08 -7.54
C VAL A 98 -16.63 -6.51 -8.95
N GLY A 99 -17.17 -7.63 -9.40
CA GLY A 99 -16.73 -8.26 -10.65
C GLY A 99 -15.25 -8.65 -10.60
N ALA A 100 -14.46 -8.12 -11.52
CA ALA A 100 -13.00 -8.34 -11.56
C ALA A 100 -12.19 -7.18 -10.96
N GLU A 101 -12.84 -6.18 -10.38
CA GLU A 101 -12.21 -4.96 -9.92
C GLU A 101 -12.24 -4.83 -8.40
N ASN A 102 -11.14 -4.32 -7.84
CA ASN A 102 -11.00 -4.04 -6.41
C ASN A 102 -11.28 -2.57 -6.11
N PHE A 103 -12.05 -2.33 -5.07
CA PHE A 103 -12.41 -0.99 -4.60
C PHE A 103 -11.97 -0.79 -3.15
N LEU A 104 -11.41 0.38 -2.85
CA LEU A 104 -11.15 0.87 -1.52
C LEU A 104 -12.30 1.77 -1.08
N LEU A 105 -12.74 1.64 0.17
CA LEU A 105 -13.95 2.29 0.62
C LEU A 105 -13.66 3.55 1.45
N PRO A 106 -14.29 4.70 1.10
CA PRO A 106 -14.36 5.88 1.98
C PRO A 106 -15.23 5.59 3.20
N THR A 107 -15.02 6.36 4.27
CA THR A 107 -15.62 6.05 5.59
C THR A 107 -17.05 6.55 5.78
N LYS A 108 -17.48 7.61 5.05
CA LYS A 108 -18.79 8.26 5.26
C LYS A 108 -19.73 8.05 4.08
N VAL A 109 -19.72 6.83 3.55
CA VAL A 109 -20.61 6.41 2.47
C VAL A 109 -21.39 5.19 2.94
N ASN A 110 -22.70 5.20 2.71
CA ASN A 110 -23.54 4.03 2.95
C ASN A 110 -23.55 3.15 1.69
N PHE A 111 -22.96 1.96 1.81
CA PHE A 111 -22.92 0.98 0.74
C PHE A 111 -24.02 -0.06 0.96
N GLU A 112 -25.10 0.00 0.18
CA GLU A 112 -26.23 -0.93 0.24
C GLU A 112 -26.25 -1.94 -0.91
N THR A 113 -25.58 -1.61 -2.01
CA THR A 113 -25.52 -2.41 -3.23
C THR A 113 -24.11 -2.41 -3.84
N GLU A 114 -23.86 -3.34 -4.77
CA GLU A 114 -22.65 -3.35 -5.60
C GLU A 114 -22.51 -2.05 -6.42
N TYR A 115 -23.62 -1.47 -6.83
CA TYR A 115 -23.63 -0.22 -7.60
C TYR A 115 -23.12 0.94 -6.76
N ASP A 116 -23.43 0.99 -5.46
CA ASP A 116 -22.90 2.02 -4.58
C ASP A 116 -21.36 1.92 -4.47
N VAL A 117 -20.81 0.69 -4.46
CA VAL A 117 -19.36 0.49 -4.47
C VAL A 117 -18.73 0.99 -5.77
N MET A 118 -19.35 0.75 -6.90
CA MET A 118 -18.88 1.24 -8.21
C MET A 118 -18.94 2.77 -8.30
N ASP A 119 -20.00 3.36 -7.77
CA ASP A 119 -20.25 4.80 -7.83
C ASP A 119 -19.43 5.58 -6.80
N PHE A 120 -19.33 5.09 -5.56
CA PHE A 120 -18.75 5.82 -4.43
C PHE A 120 -17.45 5.23 -3.90
N GLY A 121 -17.12 3.99 -4.21
CA GLY A 121 -15.82 3.37 -3.93
C GLY A 121 -14.73 3.91 -4.85
N VAL A 122 -13.49 3.72 -4.46
CA VAL A 122 -12.32 4.11 -5.25
C VAL A 122 -11.66 2.87 -5.83
N SER A 123 -11.76 2.72 -7.15
CA SER A 123 -11.11 1.63 -7.86
C SER A 123 -9.59 1.65 -7.64
N MET A 124 -9.01 0.49 -7.40
CA MET A 124 -7.56 0.31 -7.30
C MET A 124 -6.83 0.78 -8.56
N GLN A 125 -7.49 0.82 -9.71
CA GLN A 125 -6.92 1.34 -10.95
C GLN A 125 -6.50 2.82 -10.82
N ASN A 126 -7.14 3.58 -9.91
CA ASN A 126 -6.76 4.98 -9.65
C ASN A 126 -5.35 5.09 -9.04
N ILE A 127 -4.92 4.10 -8.25
CA ILE A 127 -3.54 4.03 -7.71
C ILE A 127 -2.61 3.41 -8.76
N MET A 128 -3.03 2.28 -9.34
CA MET A 128 -2.20 1.48 -10.24
C MET A 128 -1.68 2.28 -11.44
N ARG A 129 -2.49 3.19 -12.00
CA ARG A 129 -2.06 4.03 -13.15
C ARG A 129 -0.85 4.94 -12.84
N TYR A 130 -0.64 5.31 -11.58
CA TYR A 130 0.54 6.08 -11.16
C TYR A 130 1.76 5.21 -10.86
N LEU A 131 1.58 3.89 -10.82
CA LEU A 131 2.64 2.91 -10.60
C LEU A 131 3.03 2.18 -11.90
N THR A 132 2.31 2.44 -13.01
CA THR A 132 2.57 1.81 -14.32
C THR A 132 3.40 2.68 -15.23
N GLY A 133 4.16 2.06 -16.12
CA GLY A 133 4.90 2.75 -17.18
C GLY A 133 6.17 3.47 -16.72
N MET A 134 6.56 3.32 -15.48
CA MET A 134 7.77 3.90 -14.93
C MET A 134 8.92 2.89 -15.00
N THR A 135 9.84 3.08 -15.95
CA THR A 135 11.05 2.25 -16.08
C THR A 135 12.08 2.65 -15.02
N ASN A 136 12.78 1.67 -14.46
CA ASN A 136 13.81 1.83 -13.43
C ASN A 136 13.32 2.34 -12.07
N GLN A 137 12.03 2.20 -11.78
CA GLN A 137 11.44 2.56 -10.49
C GLN A 137 10.88 1.32 -9.78
N VAL A 138 10.98 1.33 -8.45
CA VAL A 138 10.43 0.27 -7.60
C VAL A 138 9.11 0.73 -7.00
N ASN A 139 8.08 -0.11 -7.11
CA ASN A 139 6.77 0.18 -6.54
C ASN A 139 6.36 -0.95 -5.59
N ILE A 140 5.99 -0.60 -4.38
CA ILE A 140 5.52 -1.53 -3.35
C ILE A 140 4.11 -1.12 -2.97
N LEU A 141 3.15 -2.01 -3.15
CA LEU A 141 1.76 -1.80 -2.76
C LEU A 141 1.37 -2.82 -1.71
N VAL A 142 1.00 -2.36 -0.53
CA VAL A 142 0.56 -3.18 0.60
C VAL A 142 -0.90 -2.88 0.88
N LEU A 143 -1.73 -3.93 0.82
CA LEU A 143 -3.16 -3.86 1.07
C LEU A 143 -3.47 -4.65 2.36
N ASP A 144 -3.57 -3.92 3.46
CA ASP A 144 -4.01 -4.41 4.75
C ASP A 144 -5.52 -4.18 4.90
N ALA A 145 -6.26 -4.86 4.04
CA ALA A 145 -7.71 -4.74 3.96
C ALA A 145 -8.37 -6.06 4.36
N CYS A 146 -9.36 -5.97 5.24
CA CYS A 146 -10.22 -7.10 5.57
C CYS A 146 -10.88 -7.63 4.28
N ARG A 147 -10.91 -8.96 4.15
CA ARG A 147 -11.52 -9.62 2.99
C ARG A 147 -12.99 -9.97 3.22
N ASP A 148 -13.52 -9.66 4.39
CA ASP A 148 -14.95 -9.85 4.65
C ASP A 148 -15.73 -8.67 4.09
N ASN A 149 -16.78 -8.97 3.35
CA ASN A 149 -17.73 -7.96 2.93
C ASN A 149 -18.56 -7.55 4.16
N PRO A 150 -18.33 -6.37 4.77
CA PRO A 150 -19.08 -5.95 5.95
C PRO A 150 -20.57 -5.72 5.68
N PHE A 151 -20.99 -5.82 4.42
CA PHE A 151 -22.36 -5.57 3.95
C PHE A 151 -23.09 -6.83 3.49
N GLU A 152 -22.50 -8.03 3.64
CA GLU A 152 -23.09 -9.30 3.14
C GLU A 152 -24.53 -9.56 3.61
N GLY A 153 -24.89 -9.11 4.80
CA GLY A 153 -26.25 -9.27 5.35
C GLY A 153 -27.33 -8.42 4.67
N ASN A 154 -26.95 -7.35 3.99
CA ASN A 154 -27.85 -6.36 3.42
C ASN A 154 -27.95 -6.45 1.88
N TRP A 155 -27.02 -7.15 1.23
CA TRP A 155 -27.01 -7.25 -0.22
C TRP A 155 -27.88 -8.42 -0.65
N ASN A 156 -28.94 -8.14 -1.40
CA ASN A 156 -29.75 -9.16 -2.05
C ASN A 156 -28.80 -10.09 -2.80
N LYS A 157 -28.95 -11.42 -2.56
CA LYS A 157 -28.14 -12.54 -3.03
C LYS A 157 -27.97 -12.57 -4.55
N THR A 158 -27.33 -11.59 -5.12
CA THR A 158 -26.81 -11.63 -6.49
C THR A 158 -25.58 -12.52 -6.50
N ARG A 159 -25.56 -13.50 -7.37
CA ARG A 159 -24.60 -14.64 -7.42
C ARG A 159 -23.13 -14.26 -7.65
N SER A 160 -22.80 -12.99 -7.79
CA SER A 160 -21.45 -12.51 -8.12
C SER A 160 -20.51 -12.31 -6.93
N LEU A 161 -21.02 -12.31 -5.69
CA LEU A 161 -20.24 -12.04 -4.47
C LEU A 161 -20.02 -13.27 -3.61
N LYS A 162 -19.80 -14.43 -4.20
CA LYS A 162 -19.28 -15.60 -3.50
C LYS A 162 -17.76 -15.53 -3.32
N GLY A 163 -17.26 -14.51 -2.66
CA GLY A 163 -15.85 -14.37 -2.37
C GLY A 163 -15.60 -13.04 -1.69
N GLY A 164 -15.53 -13.03 -0.38
CA GLY A 164 -15.13 -11.85 0.37
C GLY A 164 -13.72 -11.42 -0.01
N GLY A 165 -13.48 -10.12 -0.07
CA GLY A 165 -12.17 -9.53 -0.14
C GLY A 165 -11.65 -9.16 -1.51
N LEU A 166 -10.42 -8.64 -1.49
CA LEU A 166 -9.77 -8.15 -2.70
C LEU A 166 -9.32 -9.30 -3.61
N ALA A 167 -9.56 -9.15 -4.91
CA ALA A 167 -9.04 -10.05 -5.93
C ALA A 167 -7.53 -9.93 -6.07
N LYS A 168 -6.87 -11.03 -6.45
CA LYS A 168 -5.48 -10.98 -6.90
C LYS A 168 -5.38 -10.13 -8.15
N MET A 169 -4.43 -9.20 -8.15
CA MET A 169 -4.12 -8.35 -9.29
C MET A 169 -2.71 -8.67 -9.79
N PRO A 170 -2.48 -8.73 -11.11
CA PRO A 170 -1.13 -8.82 -11.63
C PRO A 170 -0.39 -7.51 -11.31
N PRO A 171 0.81 -7.57 -10.68
CA PRO A 171 1.60 -6.39 -10.44
C PRO A 171 2.10 -5.80 -11.77
N PRO A 172 2.15 -4.47 -11.91
CA PRO A 172 2.88 -3.83 -12.99
C PRO A 172 4.36 -4.22 -12.98
N THR A 173 5.05 -4.10 -14.12
CA THR A 173 6.50 -4.32 -14.18
C THR A 173 7.22 -3.42 -13.17
N GLY A 174 8.14 -3.99 -12.39
CA GLY A 174 8.85 -3.28 -11.33
C GLY A 174 8.03 -3.05 -10.05
N SER A 175 6.88 -3.71 -9.92
CA SER A 175 6.00 -3.56 -8.77
C SER A 175 5.83 -4.87 -7.99
N LEU A 176 5.64 -4.74 -6.67
CA LEU A 176 5.24 -5.81 -5.76
C LEU A 176 3.89 -5.44 -5.14
N ILE A 177 2.96 -6.39 -5.12
CA ILE A 177 1.67 -6.22 -4.42
C ILE A 177 1.60 -7.27 -3.31
N ALA A 178 1.49 -6.82 -2.06
CA ALA A 178 1.30 -7.65 -0.90
C ALA A 178 -0.10 -7.47 -0.31
N PHE A 179 -0.70 -8.56 0.12
CA PHE A 179 -1.97 -8.57 0.83
C PHE A 179 -1.73 -9.13 2.24
N SER A 180 -2.35 -8.54 3.25
CA SER A 180 -2.23 -9.00 4.65
C SER A 180 -2.87 -10.36 4.89
N THR A 181 -3.84 -10.77 4.07
CA THR A 181 -4.56 -12.03 4.21
C THR A 181 -4.58 -12.85 2.93
N ASP A 182 -4.56 -14.19 3.07
CA ASP A 182 -4.93 -15.10 1.98
C ASP A 182 -6.43 -15.00 1.68
N ALA A 183 -6.81 -15.33 0.44
CA ALA A 183 -8.20 -15.32 0.01
C ALA A 183 -9.06 -16.20 0.95
N GLY A 184 -10.02 -15.59 1.64
CA GLY A 184 -10.99 -16.28 2.51
C GLY A 184 -10.63 -16.34 3.99
N ASN A 185 -9.53 -15.71 4.44
CA ASN A 185 -9.18 -15.63 5.86
C ASN A 185 -9.36 -14.19 6.37
N THR A 186 -9.93 -14.05 7.56
CA THR A 186 -9.97 -12.80 8.35
C THR A 186 -8.57 -12.47 8.84
N ALA A 187 -8.12 -11.23 8.66
CA ALA A 187 -6.94 -10.74 9.39
C ALA A 187 -7.29 -10.75 10.88
N ALA A 188 -6.49 -11.41 11.69
CA ALA A 188 -6.62 -11.29 13.14
C ALA A 188 -6.23 -9.86 13.53
N ASP A 189 -7.20 -9.06 13.99
CA ASP A 189 -6.95 -7.68 14.46
C ASP A 189 -6.02 -7.66 15.67
N GLY A 190 -5.81 -8.80 16.35
CA GLY A 190 -5.07 -8.90 17.59
C GLY A 190 -5.72 -8.07 18.71
N ASP A 191 -5.31 -8.31 19.97
CA ASP A 191 -5.80 -7.56 21.13
C ASP A 191 -5.08 -6.20 21.31
N GLY A 192 -4.22 -5.81 20.36
CA GLY A 192 -3.36 -4.62 20.39
C GLY A 192 -3.94 -3.40 19.67
N LYS A 193 -3.24 -2.25 19.78
CA LYS A 193 -3.58 -1.03 19.05
C LYS A 193 -3.37 -1.14 17.53
N ASN A 194 -2.50 -2.05 17.11
CA ASN A 194 -2.13 -2.27 15.73
C ASN A 194 -2.38 -3.72 15.35
N SER A 195 -2.66 -3.95 14.07
CA SER A 195 -2.77 -5.28 13.50
C SER A 195 -1.42 -6.02 13.61
N VAL A 196 -1.49 -7.35 13.77
CA VAL A 196 -0.32 -8.22 13.79
C VAL A 196 0.52 -8.06 12.53
N TYR A 197 -0.16 -7.95 11.40
CA TYR A 197 0.49 -7.78 10.09
C TYR A 197 1.26 -6.47 10.02
N CYS A 198 0.64 -5.34 10.37
CA CYS A 198 1.30 -4.03 10.35
C CYS A 198 2.50 -3.99 11.29
N GLN A 199 2.37 -4.50 12.53
CA GLN A 199 3.47 -4.55 13.49
C GLN A 199 4.64 -5.37 12.94
N SER A 200 4.37 -6.57 12.40
CA SER A 200 5.41 -7.42 11.82
C SER A 200 6.06 -6.76 10.60
N LEU A 201 5.27 -6.13 9.72
CA LEU A 201 5.82 -5.45 8.55
C LEU A 201 6.73 -4.28 8.95
N CYS A 202 6.28 -3.42 9.86
CA CYS A 202 7.08 -2.29 10.36
C CYS A 202 8.40 -2.76 11.02
N LYS A 203 8.36 -3.85 11.80
CA LYS A 203 9.55 -4.45 12.40
C LYS A 203 10.52 -4.97 11.35
N ASN A 204 10.03 -5.72 10.37
CA ASN A 204 10.88 -6.39 9.38
C ASN A 204 11.45 -5.45 8.32
N ILE A 205 10.72 -4.40 7.93
CA ILE A 205 11.19 -3.41 6.95
C ILE A 205 12.37 -2.57 7.47
N MET A 206 12.51 -2.43 8.81
CA MET A 206 13.62 -1.74 9.47
C MET A 206 14.91 -2.54 9.53
N ILE A 207 14.89 -3.84 9.19
CA ILE A 207 16.09 -4.69 9.23
C ILE A 207 17.01 -4.34 8.05
N LYS A 208 18.18 -3.77 8.36
CA LYS A 208 19.16 -3.38 7.34
C LYS A 208 19.63 -4.57 6.50
N ASN A 209 19.93 -4.31 5.23
CA ASN A 209 20.46 -5.30 4.27
C ASN A 209 19.53 -6.52 4.06
N THR A 210 18.23 -6.35 4.23
CA THR A 210 17.24 -7.38 4.01
C THR A 210 16.50 -7.09 2.69
N SER A 211 16.43 -8.07 1.79
CA SER A 211 15.65 -7.91 0.55
C SER A 211 14.15 -7.85 0.83
N LEU A 212 13.39 -7.18 -0.04
CA LEU A 212 11.92 -7.11 0.09
C LEU A 212 11.28 -8.49 0.17
N ASP A 213 11.74 -9.45 -0.64
CA ASP A 213 11.26 -10.82 -0.61
C ASP A 213 11.45 -11.46 0.78
N GLN A 214 12.62 -11.25 1.40
CA GLN A 214 12.89 -11.75 2.76
C GLN A 214 12.03 -11.04 3.80
N VAL A 215 11.80 -9.72 3.67
CA VAL A 215 10.90 -8.97 4.55
C VAL A 215 9.51 -9.62 4.55
N PHE A 216 8.90 -9.85 3.39
CA PHE A 216 7.56 -10.44 3.31
C PHE A 216 7.51 -11.91 3.74
N ARG A 217 8.59 -12.68 3.56
CA ARG A 217 8.69 -14.04 4.13
C ARG A 217 8.71 -14.01 5.66
N ASN A 218 9.47 -13.09 6.26
CA ASN A 218 9.52 -12.92 7.71
C ASN A 218 8.16 -12.49 8.26
N VAL A 219 7.50 -11.51 7.61
CA VAL A 219 6.14 -11.07 7.98
C VAL A 219 5.17 -12.26 7.96
N ARG A 220 5.18 -13.07 6.89
CA ARG A 220 4.35 -14.27 6.81
C ARG A 220 4.63 -15.24 7.95
N SER A 221 5.90 -15.47 8.27
CA SER A 221 6.30 -16.35 9.38
C SER A 221 5.81 -15.81 10.72
N ASP A 222 5.98 -14.50 10.97
CA ASP A 222 5.54 -13.87 12.22
C ASP A 222 4.01 -14.00 12.39
N VAL A 223 3.24 -13.72 11.33
CA VAL A 223 1.76 -13.80 11.35
C VAL A 223 1.25 -15.22 11.55
N LEU A 224 1.94 -16.24 11.00
CA LEU A 224 1.52 -17.65 11.14
C LEU A 224 1.83 -18.26 12.52
N ASN A 225 2.70 -17.64 13.31
CA ASN A 225 3.14 -18.14 14.61
C ASN A 225 2.38 -17.51 15.81
N ILE A 226 1.34 -16.74 15.54
CA ILE A 226 0.43 -16.16 16.52
C ILE A 226 -0.90 -16.94 16.54
#